data_b32dbe58a0f1c0797f71d4e2af49a085
#
_entry.id   b32dbe58a0f1c0797f71d4e2af49a085
#
_cell.length_a   1.000
_cell.length_b   1.000
_cell.length_c   1.000
_cell.angle_alpha   90.00
_cell.angle_beta   90.00
_cell.angle_gamma   90.00
#
_symmetry.space_group_name_H-M   'P 1'
#
loop_
_entity.id
_entity.type
_entity.pdbx_description
1 polymer ?
#
loop_
_entity_poly.entity_id
_entity_poly.type
_entity_poly.pdbx_seq_one_letter_code
_entity_poly.pdbx_strand_id
1 'polypeptide(L)'
;MALSTQMNEQFYDSMADYYHLIFEDWDASMRRQGAAIAKLLPPPEEVGLILDVACGIGTQSLALAAIGYSVEGSDISAVEIARAQREAASRRLKCSFRVDDMRTLKTASVGRYGAIIAMDNALPHLDSDEDILSTFAAMRSSLLPGGKVLVSVRDYARHLQERHTCMPPVFYSDNGQRRIVFQVWDWIDERRYVVHLYVTQETVDGWTVHHFAGKYRAVTPEEIARFANQAGLQEVCVLPSSNTGFYQPIIVAEAA
;
A
#
# COMPACT_ATOMS: atom_id res chain seq x y z
N MET A 1 10.90 14.56 12.26
CA MET A 1 9.92 14.49 11.14
C MET A 1 10.60 14.40 9.78
N ALA A 2 11.40 15.36 9.33
CA ALA A 2 11.99 15.33 7.97
C ALA A 2 12.87 14.09 7.63
N LEU A 3 13.67 13.59 8.55
CA LEU A 3 14.62 12.50 8.32
C LEU A 3 13.95 11.13 8.06
N SER A 4 12.83 10.83 8.69
CA SER A 4 12.16 9.53 8.53
C SER A 4 11.34 9.49 7.23
N THR A 5 10.65 10.57 6.89
CA THR A 5 9.95 10.69 5.59
C THR A 5 10.94 10.57 4.44
N GLN A 6 12.10 11.21 4.53
CA GLN A 6 13.16 11.12 3.52
C GLN A 6 13.74 9.69 3.40
N MET A 7 13.88 8.95 4.50
CA MET A 7 14.37 7.57 4.46
C MET A 7 13.36 6.64 3.78
N ASN A 8 12.06 6.81 4.02
CA ASN A 8 11.03 6.01 3.37
C ASN A 8 10.88 6.36 1.89
N GLU A 9 10.97 7.64 1.51
CA GLU A 9 11.02 8.06 0.11
C GLU A 9 12.22 7.41 -0.61
N GLN A 10 13.43 7.50 -0.05
CA GLN A 10 14.62 6.86 -0.63
C GLN A 10 14.51 5.33 -0.72
N PHE A 11 13.85 4.68 0.25
CA PHE A 11 13.58 3.25 0.21
C PHE A 11 12.75 2.90 -1.03
N TYR A 12 11.63 3.58 -1.24
CA TYR A 12 10.74 3.33 -2.38
C TYR A 12 11.37 3.77 -3.71
N ASP A 13 12.08 4.89 -3.75
CA ASP A 13 12.82 5.34 -4.95
C ASP A 13 13.81 4.26 -5.40
N SER A 14 14.58 3.69 -4.46
CA SER A 14 15.56 2.64 -4.78
C SER A 14 14.93 1.30 -5.17
N MET A 15 13.72 1.03 -4.68
CA MET A 15 13.01 -0.23 -4.90
C MET A 15 12.09 -0.19 -6.12
N ALA A 16 11.77 0.98 -6.66
CA ALA A 16 10.75 1.14 -7.70
C ALA A 16 10.92 0.19 -8.90
N ASP A 17 12.16 -0.03 -9.38
CA ASP A 17 12.43 -0.93 -10.50
C ASP A 17 12.38 -2.42 -10.12
N TYR A 18 12.41 -2.75 -8.84
CA TYR A 18 12.50 -4.10 -8.30
C TYR A 18 11.24 -4.54 -7.54
N TYR A 19 10.33 -3.61 -7.22
CA TYR A 19 9.15 -3.89 -6.37
C TYR A 19 8.31 -5.07 -6.88
N HIS A 20 8.12 -5.17 -8.18
CA HIS A 20 7.36 -6.29 -8.79
C HIS A 20 7.99 -7.67 -8.51
N LEU A 21 9.29 -7.72 -8.19
CA LEU A 21 10.01 -8.96 -7.90
C LEU A 21 9.71 -9.53 -6.51
N ILE A 22 9.04 -8.80 -5.63
CA ILE A 22 8.60 -9.34 -4.35
C ILE A 22 7.42 -10.32 -4.50
N PHE A 23 6.75 -10.31 -5.64
CA PHE A 23 5.67 -11.21 -5.99
C PHE A 23 6.17 -12.36 -6.86
N GLU A 24 5.57 -13.53 -6.73
CA GLU A 24 5.84 -14.65 -7.64
C GLU A 24 5.49 -14.29 -9.09
N ASP A 25 4.27 -13.80 -9.29
CA ASP A 25 3.75 -13.21 -10.51
C ASP A 25 2.99 -11.94 -10.14
N TRP A 26 3.56 -10.78 -10.51
CA TRP A 26 2.97 -9.49 -10.16
C TRP A 26 1.62 -9.27 -10.83
N ASP A 27 1.46 -9.67 -12.10
CA ASP A 27 0.19 -9.52 -12.82
C ASP A 27 -0.91 -10.40 -12.20
N ALA A 28 -0.60 -11.62 -11.81
CA ALA A 28 -1.53 -12.49 -11.10
C ALA A 28 -1.86 -11.92 -9.71
N SER A 29 -0.87 -11.34 -9.01
CA SER A 29 -1.09 -10.68 -7.72
C SER A 29 -1.99 -9.45 -7.85
N MET A 30 -1.76 -8.59 -8.86
CA MET A 30 -2.64 -7.46 -9.16
C MET A 30 -4.09 -7.91 -9.37
N ARG A 31 -4.31 -8.93 -10.20
CA ARG A 31 -5.67 -9.47 -10.44
C ARG A 31 -6.35 -9.95 -9.15
N ARG A 32 -5.64 -10.71 -8.31
CA ARG A 32 -6.19 -11.20 -7.03
C ARG A 32 -6.52 -10.05 -6.09
N GLN A 33 -5.63 -9.08 -5.96
CA GLN A 33 -5.80 -7.93 -5.07
C GLN A 33 -6.95 -7.04 -5.56
N GLY A 34 -6.99 -6.70 -6.86
CA GLY A 34 -8.08 -5.91 -7.44
C GLY A 34 -9.44 -6.57 -7.26
N ALA A 35 -9.54 -7.89 -7.48
CA ALA A 35 -10.77 -8.64 -7.26
C ALA A 35 -11.21 -8.67 -5.78
N ALA A 36 -10.26 -8.70 -4.84
CA ALA A 36 -10.57 -8.64 -3.41
C ALA A 36 -11.08 -7.25 -2.99
N ILE A 37 -10.43 -6.18 -3.46
CA ILE A 37 -10.83 -4.80 -3.18
C ILE A 37 -12.20 -4.50 -3.80
N ALA A 38 -12.45 -4.92 -5.04
CA ALA A 38 -13.70 -4.69 -5.75
C ALA A 38 -14.94 -5.25 -5.01
N LYS A 39 -14.79 -6.33 -4.25
CA LYS A 39 -15.90 -6.88 -3.43
C LYS A 39 -16.34 -5.95 -2.28
N LEU A 40 -15.50 -5.00 -1.89
CA LEU A 40 -15.73 -4.06 -0.80
C LEU A 40 -16.20 -2.68 -1.32
N LEU A 41 -16.16 -2.47 -2.63
CA LEU A 41 -16.55 -1.24 -3.30
C LEU A 41 -17.89 -1.41 -4.01
N PRO A 42 -18.67 -0.32 -4.20
CA PRO A 42 -19.73 -0.31 -5.19
C PRO A 42 -19.20 -0.63 -6.58
N PRO A 43 -20.07 -1.08 -7.53
CA PRO A 43 -19.64 -1.32 -8.90
C PRO A 43 -19.06 -0.05 -9.55
N PRO A 44 -18.24 -0.20 -10.63
CA PRO A 44 -17.53 0.92 -11.25
C PRO A 44 -18.40 2.11 -11.66
N GLU A 45 -19.63 1.84 -12.10
CA GLU A 45 -20.59 2.84 -12.52
C GLU A 45 -21.22 3.65 -11.37
N GLU A 46 -21.15 3.13 -10.14
CA GLU A 46 -21.76 3.73 -8.95
C GLU A 46 -20.74 4.43 -8.06
N VAL A 47 -19.51 3.86 -7.92
CA VAL A 47 -18.52 4.40 -6.99
C VAL A 47 -17.94 5.74 -7.45
N GLY A 48 -17.95 6.02 -8.75
CA GLY A 48 -17.30 7.19 -9.33
C GLY A 48 -15.77 7.07 -9.35
N LEU A 49 -15.08 8.12 -8.89
CA LEU A 49 -13.63 8.18 -8.94
C LEU A 49 -13.02 7.60 -7.66
N ILE A 50 -12.02 6.76 -7.79
CA ILE A 50 -11.21 6.21 -6.69
C ILE A 50 -9.87 6.94 -6.63
N LEU A 51 -9.41 7.27 -5.42
CA LEU A 51 -8.03 7.74 -5.16
C LEU A 51 -7.25 6.67 -4.38
N ASP A 52 -6.12 6.25 -4.93
CA ASP A 52 -5.11 5.43 -4.24
C ASP A 52 -4.02 6.35 -3.71
N VAL A 53 -3.93 6.55 -2.39
CA VAL A 53 -3.11 7.60 -1.78
C VAL A 53 -1.68 7.17 -1.43
N ALA A 54 -1.35 5.92 -1.69
CA ALA A 54 0.00 5.34 -1.57
C ALA A 54 0.15 4.26 -2.64
N CYS A 55 0.03 4.68 -3.89
CA CYS A 55 -0.13 3.77 -5.02
C CYS A 55 1.15 3.02 -5.43
N GLY A 56 2.33 3.51 -4.99
CA GLY A 56 3.61 2.96 -5.39
C GLY A 56 3.74 2.85 -6.91
N ILE A 57 4.16 1.70 -7.40
CA ILE A 57 4.25 1.39 -8.84
C ILE A 57 2.87 1.09 -9.48
N GLY A 58 1.77 1.26 -8.73
CA GLY A 58 0.40 1.16 -9.25
C GLY A 58 -0.27 -0.20 -9.08
N THR A 59 0.19 -1.07 -8.20
CA THR A 59 -0.32 -2.45 -8.06
C THR A 59 -1.84 -2.52 -7.95
N GLN A 60 -2.46 -1.78 -7.03
CA GLN A 60 -3.90 -1.76 -6.82
C GLN A 60 -4.62 -0.85 -7.81
N SER A 61 -4.04 0.31 -8.11
CA SER A 61 -4.60 1.27 -9.07
C SER A 61 -4.77 0.66 -10.47
N LEU A 62 -3.74 -0.03 -10.98
CA LEU A 62 -3.79 -0.70 -12.29
C LEU A 62 -4.76 -1.88 -12.30
N ALA A 63 -4.81 -2.63 -11.19
CA ALA A 63 -5.72 -3.75 -11.05
C ALA A 63 -7.20 -3.31 -11.09
N LEU A 64 -7.54 -2.24 -10.38
CA LEU A 64 -8.89 -1.67 -10.37
C LEU A 64 -9.25 -1.06 -11.74
N ALA A 65 -8.32 -0.32 -12.35
CA ALA A 65 -8.52 0.23 -13.70
C ALA A 65 -8.75 -0.87 -14.75
N ALA A 66 -8.07 -2.01 -14.63
CA ALA A 66 -8.22 -3.15 -15.54
C ALA A 66 -9.62 -3.80 -15.49
N ILE A 67 -10.33 -3.64 -14.38
CA ILE A 67 -11.71 -4.16 -14.20
C ILE A 67 -12.78 -3.07 -14.26
N GLY A 68 -12.43 -1.88 -14.79
CA GLY A 68 -13.39 -0.84 -15.19
C GLY A 68 -13.53 0.33 -14.24
N TYR A 69 -12.84 0.37 -13.09
CA TYR A 69 -12.89 1.52 -12.19
C TYR A 69 -12.13 2.72 -12.76
N SER A 70 -12.62 3.92 -12.48
CA SER A 70 -11.88 5.17 -12.69
C SER A 70 -10.95 5.42 -11.51
N VAL A 71 -9.64 5.47 -11.76
CA VAL A 71 -8.64 5.55 -10.68
C VAL A 71 -7.65 6.67 -10.91
N GLU A 72 -7.40 7.45 -9.86
CA GLU A 72 -6.24 8.32 -9.70
C GLU A 72 -5.33 7.71 -8.63
N GLY A 73 -4.01 7.73 -8.85
CA GLY A 73 -3.01 7.30 -7.87
C GLY A 73 -2.14 8.47 -7.43
N SER A 74 -1.75 8.47 -6.18
CA SER A 74 -0.74 9.38 -5.65
C SER A 74 0.24 8.65 -4.75
N ASP A 75 1.49 9.09 -4.76
CA ASP A 75 2.55 8.58 -3.91
C ASP A 75 3.56 9.70 -3.63
N ILE A 76 4.32 9.58 -2.55
CA ILE A 76 5.37 10.54 -2.22
C ILE A 76 6.60 10.36 -3.11
N SER A 77 6.86 9.15 -3.61
CA SER A 77 7.98 8.82 -4.49
C SER A 77 7.68 9.21 -5.95
N ALA A 78 8.45 10.16 -6.46
CA ALA A 78 8.36 10.54 -7.86
C ALA A 78 8.83 9.42 -8.81
N VAL A 79 9.73 8.56 -8.34
CA VAL A 79 10.27 7.42 -9.12
C VAL A 79 9.21 6.34 -9.27
N GLU A 80 8.48 6.02 -8.19
CA GLU A 80 7.37 5.07 -8.25
C GLU A 80 6.23 5.59 -9.13
N ILE A 81 5.88 6.87 -9.02
CA ILE A 81 4.88 7.51 -9.88
C ILE A 81 5.27 7.42 -11.36
N ALA A 82 6.53 7.72 -11.70
CA ALA A 82 7.01 7.57 -13.07
C ALA A 82 6.93 6.11 -13.56
N ARG A 83 7.18 5.13 -12.67
CA ARG A 83 6.99 3.71 -12.97
C ARG A 83 5.52 3.38 -13.18
N ALA A 84 4.61 3.80 -12.29
CA ALA A 84 3.17 3.56 -12.40
C ALA A 84 2.59 4.12 -13.72
N GLN A 85 3.04 5.30 -14.15
CA GLN A 85 2.65 5.89 -15.44
C GLN A 85 3.09 5.03 -16.63
N ARG A 86 4.35 4.52 -16.61
CA ARG A 86 4.84 3.60 -17.66
C ARG A 86 4.04 2.30 -17.69
N GLU A 87 3.71 1.74 -16.52
CA GLU A 87 2.93 0.52 -16.40
C GLU A 87 1.50 0.69 -16.91
N ALA A 88 0.86 1.82 -16.61
CA ALA A 88 -0.46 2.14 -17.15
C ALA A 88 -0.44 2.28 -18.67
N ALA A 89 0.53 3.00 -19.21
CA ALA A 89 0.68 3.20 -20.65
C ALA A 89 0.92 1.87 -21.38
N SER A 90 1.80 1.00 -20.87
CA SER A 90 2.10 -0.31 -21.47
C SER A 90 0.87 -1.22 -21.50
N ARG A 91 0.02 -1.15 -20.50
CA ARG A 91 -1.24 -1.90 -20.36
C ARG A 91 -2.43 -1.22 -21.02
N ARG A 92 -2.27 -0.02 -21.56
CA ARG A 92 -3.34 0.82 -22.13
C ARG A 92 -4.48 1.08 -21.15
N LEU A 93 -4.16 1.24 -19.86
CA LEU A 93 -5.12 1.53 -18.81
C LEU A 93 -5.29 3.05 -18.64
N LYS A 94 -6.54 3.48 -18.41
CA LYS A 94 -6.90 4.87 -18.18
C LYS A 94 -6.85 5.16 -16.68
N CYS A 95 -5.68 5.40 -16.13
CA CYS A 95 -5.47 5.92 -14.79
C CYS A 95 -4.42 7.03 -14.81
N SER A 96 -4.52 7.97 -13.91
CA SER A 96 -3.59 9.08 -13.76
C SER A 96 -2.84 8.96 -12.44
N PHE A 97 -1.57 9.40 -12.44
CA PHE A 97 -0.70 9.32 -11.28
C PHE A 97 0.00 10.65 -11.05
N ARG A 98 0.15 11.03 -9.78
CA ARG A 98 0.82 12.27 -9.37
C ARG A 98 1.55 12.11 -8.05
N VAL A 99 2.55 12.96 -7.84
CA VAL A 99 3.24 13.04 -6.54
C VAL A 99 2.37 13.80 -5.56
N ASP A 100 2.08 13.20 -4.41
CA ASP A 100 1.40 13.84 -3.28
C ASP A 100 1.72 13.11 -1.97
N ASP A 101 1.50 13.77 -0.86
CA ASP A 101 1.65 13.23 0.50
C ASP A 101 0.28 12.87 1.06
N MET A 102 0.06 11.60 1.42
CA MET A 102 -1.22 11.10 1.96
C MET A 102 -1.66 11.83 3.23
N ARG A 103 -0.75 12.45 3.99
CA ARG A 103 -1.06 13.22 5.21
C ARG A 103 -1.79 14.52 4.91
N THR A 104 -1.65 15.04 3.71
CA THR A 104 -2.17 16.36 3.35
C THR A 104 -3.05 16.37 2.11
N LEU A 105 -2.83 15.45 1.18
CA LEU A 105 -3.52 15.32 -0.11
C LEU A 105 -3.72 16.67 -0.80
N LYS A 106 -2.64 17.46 -0.90
CA LYS A 106 -2.69 18.84 -1.40
C LYS A 106 -3.18 18.98 -2.83
N THR A 107 -2.96 17.93 -3.63
CA THR A 107 -3.36 17.90 -5.03
C THR A 107 -4.73 17.24 -5.26
N ALA A 108 -5.31 16.63 -4.20
CA ALA A 108 -6.63 16.05 -4.25
C ALA A 108 -7.72 17.13 -4.08
N SER A 109 -8.84 16.96 -4.77
CA SER A 109 -9.97 17.86 -4.63
C SER A 109 -10.88 17.42 -3.48
N VAL A 110 -11.37 18.38 -2.72
CA VAL A 110 -12.36 18.16 -1.65
C VAL A 110 -13.66 17.61 -2.24
N GLY A 111 -14.25 16.60 -1.60
CA GLY A 111 -15.57 16.07 -1.97
C GLY A 111 -15.64 15.50 -3.38
N ARG A 112 -14.59 14.82 -3.84
CA ARG A 112 -14.50 14.34 -5.23
C ARG A 112 -14.55 12.83 -5.39
N TYR A 113 -14.08 12.08 -4.40
CA TYR A 113 -13.83 10.65 -4.54
C TYR A 113 -14.95 9.84 -3.89
N GLY A 114 -15.47 8.84 -4.63
CA GLY A 114 -16.41 7.88 -4.07
C GLY A 114 -15.74 6.80 -3.22
N ALA A 115 -14.43 6.58 -3.43
CA ALA A 115 -13.62 5.78 -2.53
C ALA A 115 -12.18 6.28 -2.49
N ILE A 116 -11.53 6.07 -1.34
CA ILE A 116 -10.08 6.29 -1.16
C ILE A 116 -9.47 5.02 -0.59
N ILE A 117 -8.36 4.58 -1.16
CA ILE A 117 -7.67 3.38 -0.71
C ILE A 117 -6.22 3.70 -0.32
N ALA A 118 -5.71 3.00 0.71
CA ALA A 118 -4.31 2.97 1.10
C ALA A 118 -3.96 1.52 1.44
N MET A 119 -3.47 0.80 0.46
CA MET A 119 -3.29 -0.64 0.56
C MET A 119 -1.84 -1.03 0.83
N ASP A 120 -1.62 -2.32 1.07
CA ASP A 120 -0.30 -2.94 1.18
C ASP A 120 0.61 -2.34 2.28
N ASN A 121 0.00 -2.08 3.46
CA ASN A 121 0.76 -1.66 4.65
C ASN A 121 1.37 -0.25 4.53
N ALA A 122 0.70 0.68 3.86
CA ALA A 122 1.20 2.04 3.64
C ALA A 122 1.25 2.90 4.93
N LEU A 123 0.19 2.88 5.76
CA LEU A 123 0.10 3.71 6.96
C LEU A 123 1.20 3.44 8.01
N PRO A 124 1.71 2.21 8.19
CA PRO A 124 2.88 1.91 9.03
C PRO A 124 4.18 2.65 8.70
N HIS A 125 4.27 3.32 7.57
CA HIS A 125 5.38 4.23 7.27
C HIS A 125 5.27 5.61 7.93
N LEU A 126 4.11 5.93 8.49
CA LEU A 126 3.89 7.18 9.23
C LEU A 126 4.48 7.08 10.64
N ASP A 127 5.22 8.11 11.03
CA ASP A 127 6.02 8.10 12.26
C ASP A 127 5.21 8.27 13.54
N SER A 128 4.05 8.94 13.45
CA SER A 128 3.27 9.36 14.62
C SER A 128 1.78 9.08 14.47
N ASP A 129 1.06 9.13 15.59
CA ASP A 129 -0.40 9.05 15.62
C ASP A 129 -1.04 10.26 14.93
N GLU A 130 -0.42 11.43 15.07
CA GLU A 130 -0.84 12.67 14.43
C GLU A 130 -0.76 12.58 12.90
N ASP A 131 0.27 11.92 12.36
CA ASP A 131 0.38 11.69 10.92
C ASP A 131 -0.74 10.78 10.41
N ILE A 132 -1.08 9.71 11.15
CA ILE A 132 -2.19 8.82 10.80
C ILE A 132 -3.53 9.56 10.87
N LEU A 133 -3.77 10.33 11.93
CA LEU A 133 -4.97 11.15 12.08
C LEU A 133 -5.10 12.18 10.95
N SER A 134 -4.00 12.86 10.61
CA SER A 134 -3.97 13.82 9.50
C SER A 134 -4.30 13.15 8.17
N THR A 135 -3.79 11.93 7.93
CA THR A 135 -4.08 11.14 6.75
C THR A 135 -5.57 10.82 6.65
N PHE A 136 -6.20 10.33 7.72
CA PHE A 136 -7.65 10.05 7.70
C PHE A 136 -8.49 11.32 7.56
N ALA A 137 -8.07 12.45 8.16
CA ALA A 137 -8.73 13.73 7.99
C ALA A 137 -8.66 14.23 6.54
N ALA A 138 -7.51 14.09 5.90
CA ALA A 138 -7.32 14.43 4.48
C ALA A 138 -8.16 13.51 3.56
N MET A 139 -8.17 12.20 3.82
CA MET A 139 -9.03 11.25 3.10
C MET A 139 -10.50 11.64 3.25
N ARG A 140 -10.98 11.83 4.49
CA ARG A 140 -12.38 12.21 4.75
C ARG A 140 -12.79 13.48 4.02
N SER A 141 -11.95 14.52 4.01
CA SER A 141 -12.25 15.79 3.34
C SER A 141 -12.33 15.65 1.81
N SER A 142 -11.64 14.67 1.25
CA SER A 142 -11.61 14.41 -0.19
C SER A 142 -12.73 13.49 -0.68
N LEU A 143 -13.42 12.78 0.23
CA LEU A 143 -14.53 11.89 -0.08
C LEU A 143 -15.83 12.64 -0.37
N LEU A 144 -16.63 12.06 -1.24
CA LEU A 144 -18.06 12.37 -1.36
C LEU A 144 -18.79 11.89 -0.08
N PRO A 145 -19.98 12.48 0.26
CA PRO A 145 -20.84 11.90 1.29
C PRO A 145 -21.14 10.42 1.01
N GLY A 146 -21.03 9.56 2.00
CA GLY A 146 -21.16 8.10 1.86
C GLY A 146 -19.98 7.43 1.14
N GLY A 147 -18.94 8.18 0.80
CA GLY A 147 -17.72 7.62 0.18
C GLY A 147 -16.95 6.72 1.13
N LYS A 148 -16.26 5.71 0.58
CA LYS A 148 -15.59 4.66 1.36
C LYS A 148 -14.09 4.90 1.50
N VAL A 149 -13.54 4.52 2.67
CA VAL A 149 -12.10 4.36 2.89
C VAL A 149 -11.78 2.88 3.04
N LEU A 150 -10.76 2.40 2.34
CA LEU A 150 -10.19 1.07 2.53
C LEU A 150 -8.70 1.19 2.85
N VAL A 151 -8.28 0.67 3.98
CA VAL A 151 -6.87 0.65 4.39
C VAL A 151 -6.47 -0.78 4.72
N SER A 152 -5.38 -1.29 4.13
CA SER A 152 -4.85 -2.57 4.55
C SER A 152 -3.56 -2.43 5.35
N VAL A 153 -3.40 -3.25 6.36
CA VAL A 153 -2.23 -3.27 7.23
C VAL A 153 -1.95 -4.71 7.67
N ARG A 154 -0.68 -5.02 7.92
CA ARG A 154 -0.30 -6.33 8.48
C ARG A 154 -1.01 -6.57 9.81
N ASP A 155 -1.29 -7.84 10.11
CA ASP A 155 -1.71 -8.24 11.46
C ASP A 155 -0.50 -8.16 12.42
N TYR A 156 -0.27 -6.97 12.96
CA TYR A 156 0.85 -6.72 13.85
C TYR A 156 0.68 -7.30 15.25
N ALA A 157 -0.50 -7.77 15.65
CA ALA A 157 -0.70 -8.30 17.00
C ALA A 157 0.28 -9.43 17.32
N ARG A 158 0.42 -10.38 16.39
CA ARG A 158 1.39 -11.47 16.51
C ARG A 158 2.84 -10.98 16.48
N HIS A 159 3.19 -10.11 15.56
CA HIS A 159 4.57 -9.60 15.41
C HIS A 159 5.05 -8.81 16.63
N LEU A 160 4.15 -8.08 17.29
CA LEU A 160 4.44 -7.35 18.53
C LEU A 160 4.71 -8.29 19.70
N GLN A 161 4.04 -9.46 19.75
CA GLN A 161 4.25 -10.47 20.79
C GLN A 161 5.54 -11.27 20.56
N GLU A 162 5.73 -11.78 19.35
CA GLU A 162 6.81 -12.70 19.01
C GLU A 162 8.12 -12.00 18.66
N ARG A 163 8.06 -10.73 18.31
CA ARG A 163 9.25 -9.92 17.95
C ARG A 163 10.12 -10.60 16.90
N HIS A 164 9.49 -11.12 15.86
CA HIS A 164 10.21 -11.77 14.77
C HIS A 164 11.32 -10.86 14.23
N THR A 165 12.50 -11.44 14.03
CA THR A 165 13.67 -10.77 13.45
C THR A 165 13.87 -11.12 11.98
N CYS A 166 13.12 -12.10 11.46
CA CYS A 166 13.14 -12.43 10.04
C CYS A 166 11.80 -13.01 9.60
N MET A 167 11.48 -12.79 8.34
CA MET A 167 10.40 -13.50 7.65
C MET A 167 11.00 -14.62 6.81
N PRO A 168 10.35 -15.80 6.78
CA PRO A 168 10.87 -16.94 6.02
C PRO A 168 11.14 -16.56 4.56
N PRO A 169 12.22 -17.08 3.95
CA PRO A 169 12.50 -16.86 2.55
C PRO A 169 11.43 -17.52 1.67
N VAL A 170 11.06 -16.82 0.61
CA VAL A 170 10.18 -17.32 -0.44
C VAL A 170 11.00 -17.57 -1.69
N PHE A 171 10.79 -18.72 -2.30
CA PHE A 171 11.51 -19.17 -3.49
C PHE A 171 10.60 -19.11 -4.69
N TYR A 172 11.04 -18.41 -5.73
CA TYR A 172 10.36 -18.31 -7.02
C TYR A 172 11.25 -18.82 -8.15
N SER A 173 10.62 -19.14 -9.27
CA SER A 173 11.32 -19.53 -10.49
C SER A 173 10.77 -18.74 -11.67
N ASP A 174 11.61 -17.90 -12.27
CA ASP A 174 11.28 -17.05 -13.40
C ASP A 174 11.98 -17.58 -14.67
N ASN A 175 11.26 -18.25 -15.57
CA ASN A 175 11.82 -18.81 -16.81
C ASN A 175 13.06 -19.71 -16.57
N GLY A 176 13.05 -20.48 -15.48
CA GLY A 176 14.15 -21.38 -15.11
C GLY A 176 15.26 -20.73 -14.29
N GLN A 177 15.23 -19.44 -14.06
CA GLN A 177 16.11 -18.74 -13.11
C GLN A 177 15.44 -18.67 -11.74
N ARG A 178 16.22 -18.84 -10.67
CA ARG A 178 15.70 -18.83 -9.30
C ARG A 178 15.75 -17.42 -8.73
N ARG A 179 14.76 -17.09 -7.91
CA ARG A 179 14.71 -15.86 -7.15
C ARG A 179 14.32 -16.17 -5.70
N ILE A 180 14.99 -15.51 -4.75
CA ILE A 180 14.73 -15.67 -3.33
C ILE A 180 14.41 -14.29 -2.76
N VAL A 181 13.28 -14.18 -2.07
CA VAL A 181 12.85 -12.95 -1.41
C VAL A 181 12.70 -13.22 0.08
N PHE A 182 13.32 -12.40 0.91
CA PHE A 182 13.19 -12.50 2.37
C PHE A 182 13.36 -11.15 3.03
N GLN A 183 12.96 -11.07 4.31
CA GLN A 183 13.10 -9.85 5.11
C GLN A 183 13.78 -10.17 6.43
N VAL A 184 14.65 -9.24 6.85
CA VAL A 184 15.19 -9.17 8.21
C VAL A 184 14.64 -7.92 8.88
N TRP A 185 14.24 -8.00 10.13
CA TRP A 185 13.60 -6.94 10.89
C TRP A 185 14.46 -6.57 12.10
N ASP A 186 14.98 -5.35 12.10
CA ASP A 186 15.74 -4.79 13.19
C ASP A 186 14.85 -3.87 14.04
N TRP A 187 14.40 -4.37 15.19
CA TRP A 187 13.58 -3.62 16.12
C TRP A 187 14.37 -2.50 16.79
N ILE A 188 13.93 -1.24 16.59
CA ILE A 188 14.52 -0.04 17.20
C ILE A 188 13.98 0.13 18.62
N ASP A 189 12.68 -0.08 18.82
CA ASP A 189 11.99 -0.02 20.09
C ASP A 189 10.79 -0.99 20.12
N GLU A 190 9.82 -0.78 21.00
CA GLU A 190 8.67 -1.65 21.15
C GLU A 190 7.77 -1.70 19.90
N ARG A 191 7.79 -0.63 19.09
CA ARG A 191 6.88 -0.46 17.96
C ARG A 191 7.57 -0.19 16.63
N ARG A 192 8.77 0.37 16.64
CA ARG A 192 9.47 0.77 15.41
C ARG A 192 10.54 -0.24 15.05
N TYR A 193 10.66 -0.50 13.75
CA TYR A 193 11.64 -1.42 13.22
C TYR A 193 12.09 -1.00 11.81
N VAL A 194 13.27 -1.43 11.42
CA VAL A 194 13.76 -1.33 10.04
C VAL A 194 13.55 -2.69 9.38
N VAL A 195 12.92 -2.68 8.22
CA VAL A 195 12.88 -3.84 7.33
C VAL A 195 14.07 -3.78 6.40
N HIS A 196 14.85 -4.83 6.37
CA HIS A 196 15.81 -5.11 5.33
C HIS A 196 15.18 -6.13 4.37
N LEU A 197 14.79 -5.67 3.19
CA LEU A 197 14.25 -6.51 2.14
C LEU A 197 15.38 -6.94 1.21
N TYR A 198 15.50 -8.24 0.99
CA TYR A 198 16.46 -8.82 0.07
C TYR A 198 15.73 -9.49 -1.10
N VAL A 199 16.12 -9.13 -2.32
CA VAL A 199 15.71 -9.80 -3.56
C VAL A 199 16.98 -10.35 -4.19
N THR A 200 17.11 -11.66 -4.18
CA THR A 200 18.29 -12.35 -4.71
C THR A 200 17.88 -13.09 -5.98
N GLN A 201 18.55 -12.81 -7.08
CA GLN A 201 18.24 -13.37 -8.41
C GLN A 201 19.43 -14.15 -8.96
N GLU A 202 19.15 -15.35 -9.47
CA GLU A 202 20.12 -16.10 -10.25
C GLU A 202 20.26 -15.50 -11.65
N THR A 203 21.49 -15.33 -12.08
CA THR A 203 21.86 -14.83 -13.40
C THR A 203 22.80 -15.82 -14.09
N VAL A 204 23.13 -15.58 -15.34
CA VAL A 204 24.10 -16.43 -16.07
C VAL A 204 25.50 -16.41 -15.45
N ASP A 205 25.84 -15.32 -14.75
CA ASP A 205 27.16 -15.12 -14.11
C ASP A 205 27.18 -15.44 -12.61
N GLY A 206 26.06 -15.97 -12.06
CA GLY A 206 25.91 -16.30 -10.63
C GLY A 206 24.69 -15.64 -9.99
N TRP A 207 24.86 -15.05 -8.80
CA TRP A 207 23.78 -14.46 -8.03
C TRP A 207 23.95 -12.96 -7.85
N THR A 208 22.88 -12.19 -8.09
CA THR A 208 22.81 -10.77 -7.77
C THR A 208 21.91 -10.58 -6.56
N VAL A 209 22.30 -9.69 -5.64
CA VAL A 209 21.53 -9.34 -4.45
C VAL A 209 21.16 -7.87 -4.49
N HIS A 210 19.87 -7.60 -4.40
CA HIS A 210 19.33 -6.25 -4.19
C HIS A 210 18.87 -6.16 -2.74
N HIS A 211 19.31 -5.11 -2.04
CA HIS A 211 18.99 -4.86 -0.64
C HIS A 211 18.38 -3.48 -0.49
N PHE A 212 17.24 -3.43 0.19
CA PHE A 212 16.49 -2.20 0.46
C PHE A 212 16.18 -2.12 1.96
N ALA A 213 16.27 -0.94 2.54
CA ALA A 213 15.99 -0.75 3.97
C ALA A 213 14.96 0.38 4.17
N GLY A 214 13.85 0.05 4.80
CA GLY A 214 12.77 0.99 5.09
C GLY A 214 12.32 0.91 6.55
N LYS A 215 11.87 2.04 7.10
CA LYS A 215 11.41 2.14 8.47
C LYS A 215 9.89 1.96 8.54
N TYR A 216 9.46 1.17 9.49
CA TYR A 216 8.06 0.88 9.77
C TYR A 216 7.74 1.06 11.25
N ARG A 217 6.48 1.32 11.51
CA ARG A 217 5.87 1.32 12.83
C ARG A 217 4.80 0.24 12.88
N ALA A 218 4.88 -0.66 13.86
CA ALA A 218 3.88 -1.68 14.09
C ALA A 218 2.62 -1.05 14.69
N VAL A 219 1.59 -0.88 13.88
CA VAL A 219 0.27 -0.36 14.26
C VAL A 219 -0.77 -1.40 13.90
N THR A 220 -1.54 -1.86 14.91
CA THR A 220 -2.51 -2.94 14.68
C THR A 220 -3.73 -2.48 13.88
N PRO A 221 -4.46 -3.40 13.22
CA PRO A 221 -5.70 -3.06 12.52
C PRO A 221 -6.72 -2.33 13.40
N GLU A 222 -6.84 -2.72 14.69
CA GLU A 222 -7.74 -2.11 15.65
C GLU A 222 -7.30 -0.68 16.01
N GLU A 223 -6.00 -0.42 16.07
CA GLU A 223 -5.47 0.93 16.28
C GLU A 223 -5.77 1.82 15.08
N ILE A 224 -5.56 1.31 13.86
CA ILE A 224 -5.92 2.03 12.62
C ILE A 224 -7.42 2.35 12.59
N ALA A 225 -8.28 1.39 12.93
CA ALA A 225 -9.73 1.59 13.01
C ALA A 225 -10.10 2.68 14.03
N ARG A 226 -9.42 2.74 15.19
CA ARG A 226 -9.62 3.84 16.18
C ARG A 226 -9.26 5.20 15.60
N PHE A 227 -8.15 5.32 14.86
CA PHE A 227 -7.77 6.58 14.22
C PHE A 227 -8.78 7.02 13.15
N ALA A 228 -9.33 6.09 12.36
CA ALA A 228 -10.40 6.38 11.41
C ALA A 228 -11.64 6.96 12.11
N ASN A 229 -12.07 6.34 13.22
CA ASN A 229 -13.18 6.87 14.05
C ASN A 229 -12.86 8.26 14.62
N GLN A 230 -11.65 8.48 15.17
CA GLN A 230 -11.23 9.76 15.73
C GLN A 230 -11.19 10.87 14.67
N ALA A 231 -10.87 10.54 13.43
CA ALA A 231 -10.93 11.46 12.30
C ALA A 231 -12.37 11.76 11.82
N GLY A 232 -13.39 11.13 12.43
CA GLY A 232 -14.81 11.34 12.15
C GLY A 232 -15.36 10.54 10.98
N LEU A 233 -14.69 9.47 10.58
CA LEU A 233 -15.26 8.45 9.70
C LEU A 233 -16.24 7.57 10.49
N GLN A 234 -17.23 7.01 9.80
CA GLN A 234 -18.32 6.21 10.36
C GLN A 234 -18.26 4.76 9.86
N GLU A 235 -19.09 3.88 10.40
CA GLU A 235 -19.20 2.45 10.02
C GLU A 235 -17.84 1.74 9.97
N VAL A 236 -16.93 2.12 10.89
CA VAL A 236 -15.57 1.62 10.88
C VAL A 236 -15.54 0.17 11.34
N CYS A 237 -15.04 -0.71 10.49
CA CYS A 237 -14.88 -2.12 10.81
C CYS A 237 -13.54 -2.68 10.31
N VAL A 238 -13.06 -3.73 10.97
CA VAL A 238 -11.87 -4.48 10.58
C VAL A 238 -12.32 -5.82 9.99
N LEU A 239 -11.95 -6.05 8.74
CA LEU A 239 -12.25 -7.30 8.03
C LEU A 239 -10.97 -8.15 7.97
N PRO A 240 -10.95 -9.35 8.56
CA PRO A 240 -9.80 -10.24 8.47
C PRO A 240 -9.59 -10.72 7.02
N SER A 241 -8.37 -11.10 6.70
CA SER A 241 -7.99 -11.58 5.36
C SER A 241 -8.84 -12.78 4.88
N SER A 242 -9.28 -13.64 5.80
CA SER A 242 -10.19 -14.78 5.51
C SER A 242 -11.54 -14.35 4.93
N ASN A 243 -12.02 -13.15 5.26
CA ASN A 243 -13.34 -12.65 4.81
C ASN A 243 -13.25 -11.91 3.48
N THR A 244 -12.11 -11.28 3.19
CA THR A 244 -11.93 -10.43 2.00
C THR A 244 -11.25 -11.16 0.85
N GLY A 245 -10.37 -12.11 1.18
CA GLY A 245 -9.43 -12.74 0.24
C GLY A 245 -8.23 -11.86 -0.11
N PHE A 246 -8.12 -10.66 0.51
CA PHE A 246 -6.89 -9.88 0.49
C PHE A 246 -5.91 -10.47 1.52
N TYR A 247 -4.62 -10.41 1.27
CA TYR A 247 -3.62 -11.08 2.12
C TYR A 247 -3.34 -10.38 3.46
N GLN A 248 -3.90 -9.20 3.67
CA GLN A 248 -3.86 -8.44 4.92
C GLN A 248 -5.28 -8.14 5.41
N PRO A 249 -5.50 -7.92 6.70
CA PRO A 249 -6.72 -7.30 7.20
C PRO A 249 -6.99 -5.97 6.51
N ILE A 250 -8.27 -5.67 6.26
CA ILE A 250 -8.72 -4.40 5.67
C ILE A 250 -9.61 -3.68 6.67
N ILE A 251 -9.29 -2.42 6.93
CA ILE A 251 -10.15 -1.48 7.63
C ILE A 251 -11.03 -0.81 6.59
N VAL A 252 -12.34 -0.90 6.78
CA VAL A 252 -13.36 -0.22 5.96
C VAL A 252 -14.01 0.85 6.81
N ALA A 253 -14.25 2.03 6.23
CA ALA A 253 -14.94 3.13 6.88
C ALA A 253 -15.69 3.95 5.83
N GLU A 254 -16.62 4.83 6.27
CA GLU A 254 -17.43 5.68 5.40
C GLU A 254 -17.36 7.15 5.84
N ALA A 255 -17.43 8.06 4.87
CA ALA A 255 -17.65 9.48 5.15
C ALA A 255 -19.14 9.74 5.47
N ALA A 256 -19.39 10.64 6.42
CA ALA A 256 -20.73 11.07 6.79
C ALA A 256 -21.42 11.84 5.65
#